data_eeafb374d110abfdd88b8e38009ccf04
#
_entry.id   eeafb374d110abfdd88b8e38009ccf04
#
_cell.length_a   1.000
_cell.length_b   1.000
_cell.length_c   1.000
_cell.angle_alpha   90.00
_cell.angle_beta   90.00
_cell.angle_gamma   90.00
#
_symmetry.space_group_name_H-M   'P 1'
#
loop_
_entity.id
_entity.type
_entity.pdbx_description
1 polymer ?
#
loop_
_entity_poly.entity_id
_entity_poly.type
_entity_poly.pdbx_seq_one_letter_code
_entity_poly.pdbx_strand_id
1 'polypeptide(L)'
;NMTPYEIMLSESQERMLMVLNSGSEDRASKIFKKWELDFAVIGEITSSGRLELTHMNKLAASLPIDPLASASPEYDRPWSIQPTPKKRRFKNSKVLKSPLHALTELLSSPNLCSKKWIWEQYDHMVMADTLKIGRPGGDAAMVRVHNTNKALAFTSDSSPRYCVADPVEGGRQVVAEAYRNITATGAFPLAITDNLNFGNPEKPKIMGQFVGCIMGMSEACKSLDF
;
A
#
# COMPACT_ATOMS: atom_id res chain seq x y z
N ASN A 1 23.04 5.74 -27.59
CA ASN A 1 23.88 4.97 -26.64
C ASN A 1 23.92 5.73 -25.32
N MET A 2 23.43 5.12 -24.24
CA MET A 2 23.49 5.71 -22.89
C MET A 2 24.86 5.49 -22.28
N THR A 3 25.33 6.48 -21.55
CA THR A 3 26.56 6.37 -20.71
C THR A 3 26.26 5.53 -19.46
N PRO A 4 27.30 4.98 -18.78
CA PRO A 4 27.09 4.27 -17.51
C PRO A 4 26.36 5.11 -16.45
N TYR A 5 26.63 6.41 -16.41
CA TYR A 5 25.98 7.36 -15.50
C TYR A 5 24.47 7.48 -15.80
N GLU A 6 24.10 7.64 -17.06
CA GLU A 6 22.71 7.70 -17.50
C GLU A 6 21.96 6.41 -17.24
N ILE A 7 22.62 5.25 -17.42
CA ILE A 7 22.04 3.93 -17.11
C ILE A 7 21.74 3.81 -15.62
N MET A 8 22.64 4.26 -14.76
CA MET A 8 22.47 4.22 -13.31
C MET A 8 21.37 5.16 -12.80
N LEU A 9 21.13 6.27 -13.48
CA LEU A 9 20.05 7.20 -13.16
C LEU A 9 18.71 6.82 -13.82
N SER A 10 18.72 5.89 -14.77
CA SER A 10 17.53 5.45 -15.50
C SER A 10 16.68 4.58 -14.60
N GLU A 11 15.43 4.95 -14.43
CA GLU A 11 14.41 4.13 -13.80
C GLU A 11 13.69 3.29 -14.86
N SER A 12 13.55 1.99 -14.61
CA SER A 12 12.69 1.11 -15.36
C SER A 12 11.82 0.34 -14.39
N GLN A 13 10.51 0.47 -14.54
CA GLN A 13 9.55 -0.19 -13.66
C GLN A 13 9.48 -1.70 -13.90
N GLU A 14 8.91 -2.41 -12.94
CA GLU A 14 8.64 -3.86 -13.01
C GLU A 14 9.90 -4.73 -13.19
N ARG A 15 11.04 -4.26 -12.72
CA ARG A 15 12.28 -5.04 -12.68
C ARG A 15 12.49 -5.67 -11.33
N MET A 16 12.92 -6.93 -11.34
CA MET A 16 13.23 -7.68 -10.13
C MET A 16 14.69 -8.12 -10.16
N LEU A 17 15.42 -7.83 -9.09
CA LEU A 17 16.77 -8.32 -8.86
C LEU A 17 16.69 -9.59 -8.01
N MET A 18 17.29 -10.68 -8.50
CA MET A 18 17.33 -11.96 -7.78
C MET A 18 18.76 -12.38 -7.50
N VAL A 19 19.00 -12.89 -6.30
CA VAL A 19 20.26 -13.55 -5.95
C VAL A 19 20.02 -15.04 -6.01
N LEU A 20 20.75 -15.73 -6.89
CA LEU A 20 20.64 -17.17 -7.12
C LEU A 20 21.79 -17.91 -6.44
N ASN A 21 21.54 -19.16 -6.09
CA ASN A 21 22.64 -20.06 -5.74
C ASN A 21 23.52 -20.31 -6.99
N SER A 22 24.83 -20.38 -6.80
CA SER A 22 25.77 -20.63 -7.87
C SER A 22 25.40 -21.88 -8.70
N GLY A 23 25.41 -21.76 -10.03
CA GLY A 23 25.03 -22.82 -10.94
C GLY A 23 23.51 -22.99 -11.16
N SER A 24 22.70 -22.07 -10.64
CA SER A 24 21.23 -22.12 -10.81
C SER A 24 20.73 -21.24 -11.95
N GLU A 25 21.60 -20.57 -12.69
CA GLU A 25 21.29 -19.60 -13.74
C GLU A 25 20.49 -20.23 -14.89
N ASP A 26 20.89 -21.43 -15.34
CA ASP A 26 20.20 -22.17 -16.40
C ASP A 26 18.78 -22.57 -15.99
N ARG A 27 18.60 -22.96 -14.73
CA ARG A 27 17.27 -23.28 -14.19
C ARG A 27 16.38 -22.05 -14.15
N ALA A 28 16.90 -20.93 -13.69
CA ALA A 28 16.19 -19.66 -13.68
C ALA A 28 15.81 -19.22 -15.09
N SER A 29 16.76 -19.24 -16.03
CA SER A 29 16.54 -18.90 -17.42
C SER A 29 15.40 -19.72 -18.07
N LYS A 30 15.36 -21.03 -17.80
CA LYS A 30 14.27 -21.91 -18.31
C LYS A 30 12.91 -21.53 -17.73
N ILE A 31 12.85 -21.12 -16.46
CA ILE A 31 11.61 -20.68 -15.82
C ILE A 31 11.11 -19.39 -16.44
N PHE A 32 11.98 -18.38 -16.55
CA PHE A 32 11.63 -17.09 -17.14
C PHE A 32 11.19 -17.24 -18.60
N LYS A 33 11.92 -18.01 -19.39
CA LYS A 33 11.57 -18.31 -20.78
C LYS A 33 10.19 -18.98 -20.93
N LYS A 34 9.83 -19.88 -19.99
CA LYS A 34 8.51 -20.51 -19.98
C LYS A 34 7.37 -19.49 -19.85
N TRP A 35 7.62 -18.38 -19.15
CA TRP A 35 6.65 -17.32 -18.90
C TRP A 35 6.86 -16.08 -19.79
N GLU A 36 7.68 -16.22 -20.84
CA GLU A 36 7.98 -15.15 -21.81
C GLU A 36 8.54 -13.88 -21.14
N LEU A 37 9.31 -14.04 -20.06
CA LEU A 37 9.95 -12.97 -19.33
C LEU A 37 11.43 -12.86 -19.69
N ASP A 38 11.93 -11.64 -19.79
CA ASP A 38 13.34 -11.36 -19.97
C ASP A 38 14.15 -11.76 -18.74
N PHE A 39 15.31 -12.34 -18.98
CA PHE A 39 16.25 -12.73 -17.93
C PHE A 39 17.69 -12.47 -18.37
N ALA A 40 18.47 -11.85 -17.51
CA ALA A 40 19.91 -11.64 -17.74
C ALA A 40 20.69 -11.82 -16.42
N VAL A 41 21.83 -12.49 -16.51
CA VAL A 41 22.81 -12.49 -15.44
C VAL A 41 23.59 -11.19 -15.53
N ILE A 42 23.49 -10.34 -14.51
CA ILE A 42 24.06 -8.98 -14.50
C ILE A 42 25.30 -8.85 -13.62
N GLY A 43 25.65 -9.89 -12.87
CA GLY A 43 26.81 -9.86 -11.99
C GLY A 43 26.84 -11.03 -11.03
N GLU A 44 27.76 -10.96 -10.08
CA GLU A 44 27.95 -11.94 -9.02
C GLU A 44 28.13 -11.26 -7.64
N ILE A 45 27.81 -11.97 -6.59
CA ILE A 45 28.06 -11.51 -5.23
C ILE A 45 29.52 -11.76 -4.88
N THR A 46 30.20 -10.72 -4.42
CA THR A 46 31.60 -10.77 -4.00
C THR A 46 31.74 -10.47 -2.50
N SER A 47 32.90 -10.73 -1.94
CA SER A 47 33.24 -10.37 -0.55
C SER A 47 34.07 -9.06 -0.46
N SER A 48 34.07 -8.26 -1.52
CA SER A 48 34.90 -7.03 -1.57
C SER A 48 34.41 -5.90 -0.67
N GLY A 49 33.16 -5.97 -0.18
CA GLY A 49 32.51 -4.85 0.52
C GLY A 49 32.24 -3.64 -0.38
N ARG A 50 32.27 -3.83 -1.69
CA ARG A 50 32.10 -2.77 -2.69
C ARG A 50 31.08 -3.17 -3.74
N LEU A 51 30.29 -2.20 -4.19
CA LEU A 51 29.49 -2.29 -5.41
C LEU A 51 30.39 -1.85 -6.57
N GLU A 52 30.74 -2.80 -7.42
CA GLU A 52 31.56 -2.55 -8.61
C GLU A 52 30.70 -2.67 -9.85
N LEU A 53 30.74 -1.63 -10.67
CA LEU A 53 29.98 -1.55 -11.91
C LEU A 53 30.95 -1.57 -13.10
N THR A 54 30.73 -2.50 -14.00
CA THR A 54 31.51 -2.60 -15.25
C THR A 54 30.61 -2.28 -16.44
N HIS A 55 31.15 -1.56 -17.39
CA HIS A 55 30.50 -1.25 -18.64
C HIS A 55 31.49 -1.47 -19.79
N MET A 56 31.14 -2.27 -20.78
CA MET A 56 32.03 -2.64 -21.91
C MET A 56 33.42 -3.12 -21.42
N ASN A 57 33.40 -4.00 -20.40
CA ASN A 57 34.61 -4.58 -19.77
C ASN A 57 35.55 -3.55 -19.12
N LYS A 58 35.07 -2.35 -18.81
CA LYS A 58 35.85 -1.34 -18.06
C LYS A 58 35.13 -1.03 -16.76
N LEU A 59 35.88 -0.87 -15.69
CA LEU A 59 35.36 -0.42 -14.40
C LEU A 59 34.80 1.00 -14.58
N ALA A 60 33.50 1.15 -14.38
CA ALA A 60 32.80 2.43 -14.48
C ALA A 60 32.60 3.07 -13.11
N ALA A 61 32.40 2.26 -12.06
CA ALA A 61 32.29 2.73 -10.69
C ALA A 61 32.72 1.65 -9.69
N SER A 62 33.26 2.07 -8.54
CA SER A 62 33.54 1.21 -7.39
C SER A 62 33.19 1.99 -6.12
N LEU A 63 32.08 1.63 -5.48
CA LEU A 63 31.48 2.33 -4.35
C LEU A 63 31.51 1.44 -3.10
N PRO A 64 31.93 1.95 -1.93
CA PRO A 64 31.81 1.19 -0.69
C PRO A 64 30.31 0.95 -0.36
N ILE A 65 29.97 -0.27 0.09
CA ILE A 65 28.57 -0.66 0.35
C ILE A 65 28.01 0.07 1.57
N ASP A 66 28.78 0.20 2.64
CA ASP A 66 28.30 0.80 3.88
C ASP A 66 27.68 2.20 3.70
N PRO A 67 28.33 3.15 2.99
CA PRO A 67 27.70 4.45 2.72
C PRO A 67 26.44 4.35 1.86
N LEU A 68 26.37 3.37 0.95
CA LEU A 68 25.17 3.18 0.12
C LEU A 68 23.99 2.61 0.91
N ALA A 69 24.26 1.73 1.88
CA ALA A 69 23.23 1.07 2.67
C ALA A 69 22.82 1.86 3.92
N SER A 70 23.81 2.51 4.60
CA SER A 70 23.62 3.02 5.97
C SER A 70 23.69 4.54 6.06
N ALA A 71 24.16 5.26 5.03
CA ALA A 71 24.29 6.72 5.07
C ALA A 71 23.00 7.46 4.65
N SER A 72 21.92 6.73 4.39
CA SER A 72 20.61 7.36 4.18
C SER A 72 20.18 8.04 5.48
N PRO A 73 19.84 9.33 5.48
CA PRO A 73 19.52 10.04 6.71
C PRO A 73 18.23 9.49 7.33
N GLU A 74 18.34 9.05 8.57
CA GLU A 74 17.18 8.73 9.41
C GLU A 74 16.77 10.00 10.15
N TYR A 75 15.59 10.53 9.79
CA TYR A 75 15.09 11.77 10.40
C TYR A 75 14.27 11.47 11.65
N ASP A 76 14.69 11.98 12.80
CA ASP A 76 13.84 12.12 13.98
C ASP A 76 13.16 13.49 13.94
N ARG A 77 12.00 13.54 13.29
CA ARG A 77 11.28 14.81 13.08
C ARG A 77 10.44 15.16 14.30
N PRO A 78 10.48 16.43 14.76
CA PRO A 78 9.64 16.86 15.88
C PRO A 78 8.16 16.74 15.50
N TRP A 79 7.35 16.28 16.45
CA TRP A 79 5.92 16.13 16.25
C TRP A 79 5.11 16.56 17.49
N SER A 80 3.87 16.94 17.25
CA SER A 80 2.92 17.27 18.29
C SER A 80 1.53 16.74 17.94
N ILE A 81 0.97 15.89 18.81
CA ILE A 81 -0.42 15.46 18.68
C ILE A 81 -1.32 16.63 19.04
N GLN A 82 -2.28 16.92 18.17
CA GLN A 82 -3.30 17.91 18.47
C GLN A 82 -4.21 17.38 19.59
N PRO A 83 -4.65 18.22 20.54
CA PRO A 83 -5.60 17.77 21.55
C PRO A 83 -6.90 17.31 20.89
N THR A 84 -7.46 16.22 21.40
CA THR A 84 -8.75 15.69 20.95
C THR A 84 -9.78 16.81 20.85
N PRO A 85 -10.50 16.94 19.73
CA PRO A 85 -11.47 18.01 19.54
C PRO A 85 -12.49 17.99 20.68
N LYS A 86 -12.71 19.13 21.31
CA LYS A 86 -13.80 19.25 22.28
C LYS A 86 -15.10 18.85 21.62
N LYS A 87 -15.91 17.99 22.25
CA LYS A 87 -17.23 17.58 21.75
C LYS A 87 -18.00 18.83 21.27
N ARG A 88 -18.13 19.01 19.98
CA ARG A 88 -19.00 20.06 19.45
C ARG A 88 -20.43 19.66 19.74
N ARG A 89 -21.12 20.43 20.59
CA ARG A 89 -22.59 20.36 20.62
C ARG A 89 -23.07 20.84 19.25
N PHE A 90 -23.69 19.97 18.49
CA PHE A 90 -24.36 20.37 17.26
C PHE A 90 -25.46 21.39 17.66
N LYS A 91 -25.16 22.66 17.45
CA LYS A 91 -26.19 23.69 17.47
C LYS A 91 -27.07 23.41 16.24
N ASN A 92 -28.29 22.90 16.48
CA ASN A 92 -29.34 22.70 15.51
C ASN A 92 -28.85 22.52 14.06
N SER A 93 -28.50 21.26 13.71
CA SER A 93 -28.48 20.90 12.30
C SER A 93 -29.78 21.40 11.66
N LYS A 94 -29.71 22.09 10.53
CA LYS A 94 -30.92 22.39 9.76
C LYS A 94 -31.70 21.08 9.65
N VAL A 95 -32.85 21.02 10.32
CA VAL A 95 -33.70 19.83 10.28
C VAL A 95 -34.03 19.63 8.82
N LEU A 96 -33.57 18.53 8.24
CA LEU A 96 -33.91 18.18 6.86
C LEU A 96 -35.42 18.13 6.78
N LYS A 97 -35.99 18.87 5.82
CA LYS A 97 -37.45 19.14 5.72
C LYS A 97 -38.31 17.85 5.70
N SER A 98 -37.74 16.74 5.21
CA SER A 98 -38.37 15.40 5.27
C SER A 98 -37.30 14.31 5.02
N PRO A 99 -37.55 13.04 5.42
CA PRO A 99 -36.66 11.91 5.09
C PRO A 99 -36.44 11.75 3.58
N LEU A 100 -37.49 11.96 2.77
CA LEU A 100 -37.38 11.88 1.31
C LEU A 100 -36.46 12.96 0.72
N HIS A 101 -36.54 14.18 1.25
CA HIS A 101 -35.63 15.27 0.84
C HIS A 101 -34.19 14.92 1.23
N ALA A 102 -33.96 14.39 2.44
CA ALA A 102 -32.65 13.92 2.86
C ALA A 102 -32.08 12.83 1.95
N LEU A 103 -32.91 11.86 1.60
CA LEU A 103 -32.52 10.78 0.68
C LEU A 103 -32.14 11.33 -0.70
N THR A 104 -32.93 12.25 -1.24
CA THR A 104 -32.64 12.88 -2.54
C THR A 104 -31.32 13.64 -2.52
N GLU A 105 -31.07 14.44 -1.49
CA GLU A 105 -29.81 15.16 -1.29
C GLU A 105 -28.61 14.22 -1.17
N LEU A 106 -28.74 13.11 -0.43
CA LEU A 106 -27.69 12.12 -0.29
C LEU A 106 -27.40 11.41 -1.61
N LEU A 107 -28.42 10.96 -2.32
CA LEU A 107 -28.26 10.27 -3.61
C LEU A 107 -27.70 11.17 -4.72
N SER A 108 -27.98 12.46 -4.66
CA SER A 108 -27.41 13.45 -5.61
C SER A 108 -25.97 13.88 -5.26
N SER A 109 -25.48 13.52 -4.08
CA SER A 109 -24.12 13.86 -3.66
C SER A 109 -23.07 13.11 -4.46
N PRO A 110 -22.06 13.78 -5.07
CA PRO A 110 -20.98 13.10 -5.78
C PRO A 110 -20.17 12.12 -4.91
N ASN A 111 -20.16 12.32 -3.59
CA ASN A 111 -19.47 11.41 -2.66
C ASN A 111 -20.22 10.09 -2.43
N LEU A 112 -21.54 10.06 -2.67
CA LEU A 112 -22.40 8.92 -2.39
C LEU A 112 -23.00 8.28 -3.65
N CYS A 113 -22.80 8.88 -4.83
CA CYS A 113 -23.25 8.30 -6.09
C CYS A 113 -22.47 7.02 -6.42
N SER A 114 -23.04 6.19 -7.27
CA SER A 114 -22.38 4.98 -7.78
C SER A 114 -21.06 5.35 -8.47
N LYS A 115 -20.01 4.60 -8.14
CA LYS A 115 -18.69 4.69 -8.80
C LYS A 115 -18.49 3.62 -9.89
N LYS A 116 -19.59 3.01 -10.34
CA LYS A 116 -19.57 1.93 -11.31
C LYS A 116 -18.77 2.25 -12.55
N TRP A 117 -18.89 3.46 -13.10
CA TRP A 117 -18.14 3.93 -14.26
C TRP A 117 -16.61 3.92 -14.08
N ILE A 118 -16.11 3.99 -12.83
CA ILE A 118 -14.67 3.93 -12.53
C ILE A 118 -14.20 2.48 -12.65
N TRP A 119 -14.83 1.57 -11.92
CA TRP A 119 -14.34 0.18 -11.84
C TRP A 119 -14.72 -0.65 -13.07
N GLU A 120 -15.75 -0.29 -13.83
CA GLU A 120 -16.07 -0.95 -15.10
C GLU A 120 -15.02 -0.76 -16.20
N GLN A 121 -14.11 0.20 -16.05
CA GLN A 121 -12.99 0.43 -16.98
C GLN A 121 -11.87 -0.61 -16.80
N TYR A 122 -11.88 -1.35 -15.70
CA TYR A 122 -10.85 -2.32 -15.36
C TYR A 122 -11.43 -3.74 -15.46
N ASP A 123 -10.57 -4.67 -15.88
CA ASP A 123 -10.95 -6.07 -15.86
C ASP A 123 -10.88 -6.64 -14.45
N HIS A 124 -12.02 -6.81 -13.83
CA HIS A 124 -12.18 -7.42 -12.52
C HIS A 124 -12.28 -8.95 -12.56
N MET A 125 -12.18 -9.54 -13.77
CA MET A 125 -12.30 -10.98 -14.00
C MET A 125 -10.98 -11.61 -14.49
N VAL A 126 -9.87 -10.89 -14.35
CA VAL A 126 -8.53 -11.37 -14.77
C VAL A 126 -8.29 -12.80 -14.30
N MET A 127 -7.92 -13.69 -15.23
CA MET A 127 -7.73 -15.11 -15.02
C MET A 127 -8.94 -15.85 -14.43
N ALA A 128 -10.11 -15.23 -14.40
CA ALA A 128 -11.34 -15.72 -13.74
C ALA A 128 -11.12 -16.09 -12.26
N ASP A 129 -10.26 -15.38 -11.58
CA ASP A 129 -9.87 -15.66 -10.18
C ASP A 129 -10.73 -14.97 -9.15
N THR A 130 -11.45 -13.92 -9.55
CA THR A 130 -12.34 -13.22 -8.64
C THR A 130 -13.52 -14.12 -8.25
N LEU A 131 -13.66 -14.37 -6.98
CA LEU A 131 -14.79 -15.08 -6.41
C LEU A 131 -15.95 -14.09 -6.20
N LYS A 132 -17.12 -14.39 -6.76
CA LYS A 132 -18.32 -13.60 -6.53
C LYS A 132 -18.82 -13.79 -5.10
N ILE A 133 -18.50 -12.84 -4.25
CA ILE A 133 -19.18 -12.69 -2.98
C ILE A 133 -20.14 -11.52 -3.14
N GLY A 134 -21.39 -11.84 -3.51
CA GLY A 134 -22.42 -10.83 -3.74
C GLY A 134 -22.26 -10.11 -5.09
N ARG A 135 -22.83 -8.92 -5.19
CA ARG A 135 -22.74 -8.05 -6.38
C ARG A 135 -21.44 -7.26 -6.37
N PRO A 136 -20.92 -6.84 -7.54
CA PRO A 136 -19.85 -5.85 -7.60
C PRO A 136 -20.20 -4.62 -6.75
N GLY A 137 -19.23 -4.15 -5.94
CA GLY A 137 -19.43 -3.02 -5.02
C GLY A 137 -19.56 -3.41 -3.55
N GLY A 138 -19.16 -4.65 -3.19
CA GLY A 138 -18.95 -5.03 -1.79
C GLY A 138 -17.69 -4.36 -1.21
N ASP A 139 -17.58 -4.33 0.13
CA ASP A 139 -16.49 -3.67 0.83
C ASP A 139 -15.18 -4.48 0.85
N ALA A 140 -15.22 -5.73 0.43
CA ALA A 140 -14.05 -6.58 0.27
C ALA A 140 -14.15 -7.45 -0.98
N ALA A 141 -13.00 -7.80 -1.55
CA ALA A 141 -12.88 -8.69 -2.70
C ALA A 141 -12.19 -9.99 -2.29
N MET A 142 -12.48 -11.07 -3.03
CA MET A 142 -11.81 -12.36 -2.85
C MET A 142 -11.29 -12.89 -4.18
N VAL A 143 -10.07 -13.45 -4.14
CA VAL A 143 -9.46 -14.14 -5.27
C VAL A 143 -9.08 -15.56 -4.86
N ARG A 144 -9.27 -16.52 -5.76
CA ARG A 144 -8.88 -17.90 -5.49
C ARG A 144 -7.36 -18.08 -5.57
N VAL A 145 -6.87 -19.07 -4.85
CA VAL A 145 -5.50 -19.58 -5.00
C VAL A 145 -5.54 -20.87 -5.81
N HIS A 146 -4.97 -20.84 -7.03
CA HIS A 146 -4.99 -21.99 -7.95
C HIS A 146 -4.43 -23.25 -7.31
N ASN A 147 -5.00 -24.40 -7.69
CA ASN A 147 -4.62 -25.73 -7.21
C ASN A 147 -4.79 -25.93 -5.70
N THR A 148 -5.61 -25.12 -5.04
CA THR A 148 -5.95 -25.24 -3.62
C THR A 148 -7.44 -24.95 -3.39
N ASN A 149 -7.93 -25.27 -2.18
CA ASN A 149 -9.26 -24.85 -1.71
C ASN A 149 -9.20 -23.53 -0.92
N LYS A 150 -8.19 -22.68 -1.19
CA LYS A 150 -7.98 -21.41 -0.50
C LYS A 150 -8.35 -20.24 -1.36
N ALA A 151 -8.72 -19.15 -0.70
CA ALA A 151 -8.89 -17.83 -1.30
C ALA A 151 -8.20 -16.77 -0.43
N LEU A 152 -7.85 -15.66 -1.04
CA LEU A 152 -7.35 -14.47 -0.36
C LEU A 152 -8.42 -13.40 -0.40
N ALA A 153 -8.71 -12.76 0.72
CA ALA A 153 -9.61 -11.62 0.80
C ALA A 153 -8.82 -10.34 1.01
N PHE A 154 -9.26 -9.28 0.34
CA PHE A 154 -8.63 -7.96 0.37
C PHE A 154 -9.69 -6.89 0.58
N THR A 155 -9.35 -5.87 1.37
CA THR A 155 -10.11 -4.64 1.47
C THR A 155 -9.16 -3.45 1.43
N SER A 156 -9.68 -2.29 1.06
CA SER A 156 -8.94 -1.03 1.06
C SER A 156 -9.83 0.04 1.69
N ASP A 157 -9.46 0.47 2.88
CA ASP A 157 -10.26 1.35 3.71
C ASP A 157 -9.50 2.64 4.05
N SER A 158 -10.22 3.75 4.14
CA SER A 158 -9.66 5.04 4.53
C SER A 158 -10.73 5.97 5.10
N SER A 159 -10.41 6.62 6.21
CA SER A 159 -11.27 7.60 6.87
C SER A 159 -10.53 8.92 7.12
N PRO A 160 -10.10 9.65 6.08
CA PRO A 160 -9.20 10.80 6.21
C PRO A 160 -9.75 11.91 7.10
N ARG A 161 -11.07 12.13 7.10
CA ARG A 161 -11.70 13.16 7.95
C ARG A 161 -11.63 12.81 9.43
N TYR A 162 -11.74 11.54 9.79
CA TYR A 162 -11.59 11.08 11.17
C TYR A 162 -10.13 11.15 11.60
N CYS A 163 -9.19 10.74 10.74
CA CYS A 163 -7.76 10.86 11.00
C CYS A 163 -7.30 12.31 11.20
N VAL A 164 -7.90 13.27 10.49
CA VAL A 164 -7.64 14.71 10.71
C VAL A 164 -8.25 15.20 12.01
N ALA A 165 -9.44 14.73 12.38
CA ALA A 165 -10.14 15.16 13.61
C ALA A 165 -9.49 14.60 14.86
N ASP A 166 -9.14 13.32 14.88
CA ASP A 166 -8.43 12.62 15.95
C ASP A 166 -7.58 11.51 15.31
N PRO A 167 -6.27 11.74 15.13
CA PRO A 167 -5.41 10.81 14.41
C PRO A 167 -5.36 9.41 15.02
N VAL A 168 -5.30 9.31 16.33
CA VAL A 168 -5.21 8.02 17.02
C VAL A 168 -6.50 7.24 16.86
N GLU A 169 -7.63 7.88 17.10
CA GLU A 169 -8.94 7.25 16.96
C GLU A 169 -9.26 6.95 15.50
N GLY A 170 -8.88 7.84 14.58
CA GLY A 170 -9.01 7.62 13.14
C GLY A 170 -8.23 6.40 12.67
N GLY A 171 -7.00 6.22 13.14
CA GLY A 171 -6.18 5.04 12.87
C GLY A 171 -6.81 3.75 13.39
N ARG A 172 -7.35 3.75 14.62
CA ARG A 172 -8.08 2.59 15.17
C ARG A 172 -9.30 2.24 14.33
N GLN A 173 -10.08 3.24 13.91
CA GLN A 173 -11.31 3.03 13.13
C GLN A 173 -11.03 2.43 11.76
N VAL A 174 -9.99 2.89 11.06
CA VAL A 174 -9.62 2.35 9.73
C VAL A 174 -9.28 0.87 9.83
N VAL A 175 -8.48 0.46 10.81
CA VAL A 175 -8.14 -0.96 11.02
C VAL A 175 -9.37 -1.78 11.40
N ALA A 176 -10.20 -1.26 12.31
CA ALA A 176 -11.42 -1.96 12.72
C ALA A 176 -12.43 -2.09 11.57
N GLU A 177 -12.50 -1.13 10.64
CA GLU A 177 -13.31 -1.20 9.43
C GLU A 177 -12.79 -2.30 8.50
N ALA A 178 -11.49 -2.28 8.18
CA ALA A 178 -10.85 -3.29 7.35
C ALA A 178 -11.03 -4.71 7.93
N TYR A 179 -10.85 -4.87 9.23
CA TYR A 179 -11.06 -6.14 9.93
C TYR A 179 -12.49 -6.66 9.73
N ARG A 180 -13.50 -5.80 9.93
CA ARG A 180 -14.91 -6.17 9.77
C ARG A 180 -15.23 -6.53 8.32
N ASN A 181 -14.70 -5.78 7.35
CA ASN A 181 -14.94 -6.02 5.93
C ASN A 181 -14.40 -7.39 5.50
N ILE A 182 -13.19 -7.75 5.91
CA ILE A 182 -12.61 -9.07 5.67
C ILE A 182 -13.45 -10.17 6.36
N THR A 183 -13.76 -10.00 7.64
CA THR A 183 -14.54 -10.97 8.41
C THR A 183 -15.95 -11.19 7.81
N ALA A 184 -16.58 -10.16 7.28
CA ALA A 184 -17.88 -10.25 6.63
C ALA A 184 -17.88 -11.12 5.36
N THR A 185 -16.71 -11.34 4.73
CA THR A 185 -16.58 -12.30 3.62
C THR A 185 -16.41 -13.73 4.08
N GLY A 186 -16.28 -13.99 5.37
CA GLY A 186 -15.95 -15.29 5.94
C GLY A 186 -14.44 -15.59 6.00
N ALA A 187 -13.60 -14.66 5.62
CA ALA A 187 -12.15 -14.78 5.71
C ALA A 187 -11.64 -14.35 7.09
N PHE A 188 -10.46 -14.84 7.45
CA PHE A 188 -9.75 -14.47 8.67
C PHE A 188 -8.73 -13.37 8.36
N PRO A 189 -8.78 -12.19 9.02
CA PRO A 189 -7.80 -11.13 8.86
C PRO A 189 -6.41 -11.61 9.31
N LEU A 190 -5.39 -11.36 8.49
CA LEU A 190 -4.03 -11.85 8.75
C LEU A 190 -3.01 -10.73 8.92
N ALA A 191 -3.16 -9.65 8.17
CA ALA A 191 -2.21 -8.56 8.17
C ALA A 191 -2.80 -7.32 7.50
N ILE A 192 -2.18 -6.17 7.75
CA ILE A 192 -2.42 -4.93 7.03
C ILE A 192 -1.15 -4.46 6.32
N THR A 193 -1.33 -3.66 5.29
CA THR A 193 -0.29 -2.85 4.67
C THR A 193 -0.76 -1.41 4.59
N ASP A 194 0.16 -0.48 4.70
CA ASP A 194 -0.12 0.95 4.77
C ASP A 194 0.15 1.64 3.43
N ASN A 195 -0.70 2.57 3.06
CA ASN A 195 -0.41 3.60 2.08
C ASN A 195 -0.62 4.97 2.73
N LEU A 196 0.44 5.51 3.33
CA LEU A 196 0.40 6.67 4.20
C LEU A 196 0.58 7.97 3.39
N ASN A 197 -0.50 8.67 3.14
CA ASN A 197 -0.51 9.94 2.42
C ASN A 197 -0.83 11.09 3.37
N PHE A 198 0.20 11.79 3.82
CA PHE A 198 0.10 12.95 4.70
C PHE A 198 0.72 14.18 4.02
N GLY A 199 0.45 15.35 4.59
CA GLY A 199 1.13 16.58 4.18
C GLY A 199 2.60 16.58 4.59
N ASN A 200 3.28 17.73 4.40
CA ASN A 200 4.71 17.85 4.67
C ASN A 200 5.09 17.49 6.12
N PRO A 201 5.85 16.40 6.36
CA PRO A 201 6.22 15.93 7.70
C PRO A 201 7.22 16.84 8.44
N GLU A 202 7.79 17.84 7.78
CA GLU A 202 8.62 18.88 8.43
C GLU A 202 7.79 19.78 9.35
N LYS A 203 6.47 19.79 9.16
CA LYS A 203 5.55 20.52 10.05
C LYS A 203 5.16 19.65 11.22
N PRO A 204 5.53 20.00 12.48
CA PRO A 204 5.30 19.15 13.64
C PRO A 204 3.84 18.71 13.85
N LYS A 205 2.87 19.55 13.47
CA LYS A 205 1.45 19.19 13.51
C LYS A 205 1.07 18.11 12.52
N ILE A 206 1.63 18.13 11.31
CA ILE A 206 1.40 17.14 10.28
C ILE A 206 2.11 15.83 10.66
N MET A 207 3.35 15.92 11.11
CA MET A 207 4.06 14.76 11.65
C MET A 207 3.31 14.14 12.83
N GLY A 208 2.69 14.94 13.69
CA GLY A 208 1.85 14.46 14.80
C GLY A 208 0.58 13.73 14.33
N GLN A 209 -0.02 14.14 13.21
CA GLN A 209 -1.13 13.39 12.58
C GLN A 209 -0.66 12.03 12.09
N PHE A 210 0.48 12.00 11.41
CA PHE A 210 1.10 10.77 10.92
C PHE A 210 1.40 9.79 12.06
N VAL A 211 2.13 10.26 13.09
CA VAL A 211 2.46 9.46 14.28
C VAL A 211 1.21 8.96 14.98
N GLY A 212 0.22 9.83 15.19
CA GLY A 212 -1.03 9.46 15.85
C GLY A 212 -1.81 8.38 15.10
N CYS A 213 -1.88 8.45 13.76
CA CYS A 213 -2.51 7.41 12.96
C CYS A 213 -1.79 6.06 13.10
N ILE A 214 -0.46 6.04 13.01
CA ILE A 214 0.33 4.82 13.19
C ILE A 214 0.13 4.22 14.59
N MET A 215 0.12 5.05 15.63
CA MET A 215 -0.16 4.59 16.98
C MET A 215 -1.55 3.93 17.08
N GLY A 216 -2.58 4.58 16.55
CA GLY A 216 -3.94 4.04 16.55
C GLY A 216 -4.07 2.73 15.77
N MET A 217 -3.44 2.65 14.59
CA MET A 217 -3.41 1.43 13.80
C MET A 217 -2.71 0.28 14.55
N SER A 218 -1.54 0.55 15.13
CA SER A 218 -0.79 -0.44 15.94
C SER A 218 -1.59 -0.93 17.15
N GLU A 219 -2.29 -0.05 17.85
CA GLU A 219 -3.13 -0.41 18.99
C GLU A 219 -4.32 -1.29 18.56
N ALA A 220 -4.96 -0.97 17.44
CA ALA A 220 -6.07 -1.76 16.92
C ALA A 220 -5.62 -3.15 16.47
N CYS A 221 -4.50 -3.26 15.72
CA CYS A 221 -3.93 -4.55 15.34
C CYS A 221 -3.63 -5.42 16.56
N LYS A 222 -2.96 -4.87 17.58
CA LYS A 222 -2.68 -5.59 18.83
C LYS A 222 -3.96 -6.03 19.56
N SER A 223 -4.99 -5.17 19.57
CA SER A 223 -6.26 -5.48 20.23
C SER A 223 -7.08 -6.55 19.51
N LEU A 224 -6.95 -6.62 18.19
CA LEU A 224 -7.65 -7.58 17.33
C LEU A 224 -6.82 -8.84 17.03
N ASP A 225 -5.60 -8.89 17.53
CA ASP A 225 -4.66 -10.03 17.45
C ASP A 225 -4.34 -10.46 16.00
N PHE A 226 -3.87 -9.50 15.18
CA PHE A 226 -3.42 -9.79 13.80
C PHE A 226 -2.36 -8.82 13.31
#